data_aa6e46041b39ee4038246d5b5290a173
#
_entry.id   aa6e46041b39ee4038246d5b5290a173
#
_cell.length_a   1.000
_cell.length_b   1.000
_cell.length_c   1.000
_cell.angle_alpha   90.00
_cell.angle_beta   90.00
_cell.angle_gamma   90.00
#
_symmetry.space_group_name_H-M   'P 1'
#
loop_
_entity.id
_entity.type
_entity.pdbx_description
1 polymer ?
#
loop_
_entity_poly.entity_id
_entity_poly.type
_entity_poly.pdbx_seq_one_letter_code
_entity_poly.pdbx_strand_id
1 'polypeptide(L)'
;MKIALIHDWLRLNAVAEKVVSEILSIFQNEEVHLYTLFNKLTPEEKKDILHNLPCHTSWLQQVPFIGRIYKTLLPLMPFVVKHLRIQKSDIYISSSHAIAKGFTHPKNKLHICYCHTPMRYAWYLNEDYLQDFSGFKLWLIRKILPFIRRWD
;
A
#
# COMPACT_ATOMS: atom_id res chain seq x y z
N MET A 1 13.25 -19.43 4.32
CA MET A 1 13.04 -18.27 5.21
C MET A 1 11.62 -17.76 4.98
N LYS A 2 10.95 -17.21 6.00
CA LYS A 2 9.58 -16.69 5.87
C LYS A 2 9.59 -15.17 5.73
N ILE A 3 9.01 -14.65 4.65
CA ILE A 3 9.04 -13.23 4.30
C ILE A 3 7.60 -12.70 4.21
N ALA A 4 7.33 -11.60 4.90
CA ALA A 4 6.12 -10.81 4.68
C ALA A 4 6.45 -9.63 3.76
N LEU A 5 5.86 -9.60 2.57
CA LEU A 5 5.96 -8.48 1.64
C LEU A 5 4.66 -7.66 1.73
N ILE A 6 4.78 -6.39 2.06
CA ILE A 6 3.64 -5.47 2.22
C ILE A 6 3.70 -4.42 1.12
N HIS A 7 2.60 -4.25 0.38
CA HIS A 7 2.46 -3.24 -0.66
C HIS A 7 1.21 -2.38 -0.44
N ASP A 8 1.24 -1.12 -0.88
CA ASP A 8 0.13 -0.18 -0.63
C ASP A 8 -1.20 -0.71 -1.17
N TRP A 9 -1.32 -0.84 -2.48
CA TRP A 9 -2.46 -1.41 -3.20
C TRP A 9 -2.03 -1.89 -4.58
N LEU A 10 -2.70 -2.89 -5.08
CA LEU A 10 -2.49 -3.44 -6.41
C LEU A 10 -3.66 -3.03 -7.30
N ARG A 11 -3.41 -2.17 -8.28
CA ARG A 11 -4.49 -1.59 -9.10
C ARG A 11 -4.19 -1.59 -10.60
N LEU A 12 -2.97 -1.35 -10.99
CA LEU A 12 -2.54 -1.21 -12.38
C LEU A 12 -1.17 -1.88 -12.52
N ASN A 13 -0.83 -2.30 -13.72
CA ASN A 13 0.54 -2.73 -14.04
C ASN A 13 1.43 -1.48 -14.21
N ALA A 14 1.83 -0.86 -13.10
CA ALA A 14 2.66 0.34 -13.06
C ALA A 14 4.04 0.05 -12.44
N VAL A 15 4.86 1.08 -12.30
CA VAL A 15 6.25 0.94 -11.82
C VAL A 15 6.33 0.30 -10.42
N ALA A 16 5.41 0.67 -9.52
CA ALA A 16 5.43 0.13 -8.16
C ALA A 16 5.10 -1.37 -8.12
N GLU A 17 4.16 -1.82 -8.94
CA GLU A 17 3.79 -3.22 -9.06
C GLU A 17 4.90 -4.05 -9.73
N LYS A 18 5.65 -3.47 -10.68
CA LYS A 18 6.84 -4.09 -11.26
C LYS A 18 7.93 -4.32 -10.21
N VAL A 19 8.14 -3.37 -9.29
CA VAL A 19 9.06 -3.57 -8.17
C VAL A 19 8.60 -4.70 -7.25
N VAL A 20 7.29 -4.85 -7.02
CA VAL A 20 6.75 -6.01 -6.29
C VAL A 20 7.10 -7.32 -7.02
N SER A 21 6.91 -7.38 -8.34
CA SER A 21 7.26 -8.54 -9.16
C SER A 21 8.74 -8.90 -9.06
N GLU A 22 9.63 -7.90 -9.15
CA GLU A 22 11.08 -8.11 -9.01
C GLU A 22 11.46 -8.61 -7.61
N ILE A 23 10.86 -8.07 -6.55
CA ILE A 23 11.09 -8.56 -5.19
C ILE A 23 10.63 -10.02 -5.07
N LEU A 24 9.48 -10.37 -5.61
CA LEU A 24 8.99 -11.75 -5.63
C LEU A 24 9.95 -12.69 -6.39
N SER A 25 10.51 -12.24 -7.51
CA SER A 25 11.49 -13.00 -8.30
C SER A 25 12.79 -13.24 -7.53
N ILE A 26 13.30 -12.24 -6.80
CA ILE A 26 14.50 -12.38 -5.95
C ILE A 26 14.29 -13.46 -4.89
N PHE A 27 13.10 -13.52 -4.29
CA PHE A 27 12.77 -14.45 -3.22
C PHE A 27 11.95 -15.66 -3.65
N GLN A 28 12.02 -16.05 -4.93
CA GLN A 28 11.23 -17.17 -5.50
C GLN A 28 11.42 -18.52 -4.79
N ASN A 29 12.57 -18.73 -4.13
CA ASN A 29 12.87 -19.95 -3.37
C ASN A 29 12.51 -19.85 -1.88
N GLU A 30 11.89 -18.75 -1.46
CA GLU A 30 11.53 -18.48 -0.08
C GLU A 30 10.00 -18.55 0.12
N GLU A 31 9.57 -18.72 1.36
CA GLU A 31 8.14 -18.67 1.70
C GLU A 31 7.70 -17.19 1.79
N VAL A 32 7.16 -16.63 0.70
CA VAL A 32 6.72 -15.24 0.65
C VAL A 32 5.20 -15.15 0.83
N HIS A 33 4.76 -14.28 1.73
CA HIS A 33 3.36 -13.90 1.91
C HIS A 33 3.18 -12.43 1.53
N LEU A 34 2.36 -12.18 0.51
CA LEU A 34 2.07 -10.83 0.03
C LEU A 34 0.81 -10.27 0.70
N TYR A 35 0.94 -9.04 1.21
CA TYR A 35 -0.13 -8.28 1.86
C TYR A 35 -0.33 -6.94 1.16
N THR A 36 -1.59 -6.54 0.98
CA THR A 36 -1.94 -5.23 0.40
C THR A 36 -3.26 -4.73 0.97
N LEU A 37 -3.53 -3.43 0.84
CA LEU A 37 -4.81 -2.89 1.30
C LEU A 37 -5.99 -3.40 0.44
N PHE A 38 -5.81 -3.44 -0.87
CA PHE A 38 -6.76 -4.03 -1.81
C PHE A 38 -6.07 -4.43 -3.12
N ASN A 39 -6.67 -5.37 -3.85
CA ASN A 39 -6.16 -5.89 -5.11
C ASN A 39 -7.26 -5.82 -6.18
N LYS A 40 -7.02 -5.08 -7.26
CA LYS A 40 -7.90 -4.92 -8.43
C LYS A 40 -7.21 -5.29 -9.75
N LEU A 41 -6.12 -6.04 -9.66
CA LEU A 41 -5.45 -6.59 -10.85
C LEU A 41 -6.36 -7.61 -11.54
N THR A 42 -6.32 -7.62 -12.85
CA THR A 42 -6.93 -8.67 -13.68
C THR A 42 -6.26 -10.03 -13.46
N PRO A 43 -6.86 -11.13 -13.87
CA PRO A 43 -6.22 -12.45 -13.80
C PRO A 43 -4.86 -12.48 -14.51
N GLU A 44 -4.75 -11.85 -15.68
CA GLU A 44 -3.53 -11.75 -16.46
C GLU A 44 -2.44 -10.96 -15.70
N GLU A 45 -2.78 -9.78 -15.20
CA GLU A 45 -1.86 -8.96 -14.40
C GLU A 45 -1.41 -9.66 -13.11
N LYS A 46 -2.28 -10.44 -12.47
CA LYS A 46 -1.91 -11.26 -11.30
C LYS A 46 -0.87 -12.32 -11.67
N LYS A 47 -1.03 -12.95 -12.81
CA LYS A 47 -0.05 -13.94 -13.30
C LYS A 47 1.30 -13.27 -13.56
N ASP A 48 1.30 -12.13 -14.22
CA ASP A 48 2.54 -11.45 -14.64
C ASP A 48 3.26 -10.78 -13.45
N ILE A 49 2.52 -10.16 -12.52
CA ILE A 49 3.08 -9.38 -11.42
C ILE A 49 3.30 -10.25 -10.17
N LEU A 50 2.32 -11.09 -9.84
CA LEU A 50 2.34 -11.85 -8.60
C LEU A 50 2.83 -13.29 -8.77
N HIS A 51 3.16 -13.71 -10.02
CA HIS A 51 3.56 -15.09 -10.32
C HIS A 51 2.59 -16.14 -9.76
N ASN A 52 1.28 -15.80 -9.76
CA ASN A 52 0.18 -16.55 -9.15
C ASN A 52 0.26 -16.68 -7.61
N LEU A 53 1.13 -15.94 -6.94
CA LEU A 53 1.18 -15.93 -5.49
C LEU A 53 -0.14 -15.40 -4.90
N PRO A 54 -0.74 -16.07 -3.90
CA PRO A 54 -1.91 -15.57 -3.23
C PRO A 54 -1.61 -14.26 -2.48
N CYS A 55 -2.53 -13.30 -2.59
CA CYS A 55 -2.40 -11.99 -1.98
C CYS A 55 -3.44 -11.81 -0.87
N HIS A 56 -2.97 -11.52 0.34
CA HIS A 56 -3.81 -11.18 1.48
C HIS A 56 -4.20 -9.71 1.43
N THR A 57 -5.50 -9.43 1.53
CA THR A 57 -6.03 -8.06 1.47
C THR A 57 -6.65 -7.62 2.79
N SER A 58 -6.74 -6.31 3.01
CA SER A 58 -7.50 -5.76 4.12
C SER A 58 -9.01 -5.81 3.84
N TRP A 59 -9.82 -5.42 4.83
CA TRP A 59 -11.27 -5.28 4.68
C TRP A 59 -11.67 -4.25 3.60
N LEU A 60 -10.77 -3.33 3.21
CA LEU A 60 -11.01 -2.39 2.11
C LEU A 60 -11.29 -3.09 0.78
N GLN A 61 -10.84 -4.33 0.61
CA GLN A 61 -11.17 -5.15 -0.56
C GLN A 61 -12.68 -5.31 -0.77
N GLN A 62 -13.46 -5.31 0.31
CA GLN A 62 -14.92 -5.50 0.28
C GLN A 62 -15.68 -4.19 0.00
N VAL A 63 -14.99 -3.04 0.06
CA VAL A 63 -15.62 -1.74 -0.21
C VAL A 63 -15.99 -1.64 -1.70
N PRO A 64 -17.26 -1.38 -2.02
CA PRO A 64 -17.67 -1.19 -3.42
C PRO A 64 -16.86 -0.07 -4.09
N PHE A 65 -16.47 -0.29 -5.34
CA PHE A 65 -15.73 0.67 -6.16
C PHE A 65 -14.42 1.20 -5.53
N ILE A 66 -13.80 0.45 -4.61
CA ILE A 66 -12.58 0.86 -3.90
C ILE A 66 -11.50 1.40 -4.84
N GLY A 67 -11.30 0.77 -6.01
CA GLY A 67 -10.32 1.22 -7.01
C GLY A 67 -10.57 2.61 -7.58
N ARG A 68 -11.78 3.18 -7.41
CA ARG A 68 -12.13 4.54 -7.84
C ARG A 68 -12.10 5.53 -6.67
N ILE A 69 -12.54 5.09 -5.48
CA ILE A 69 -12.73 5.98 -4.32
C ILE A 69 -11.56 5.96 -3.31
N TYR A 70 -10.55 5.13 -3.51
CA TYR A 70 -9.47 4.92 -2.54
C TYR A 70 -8.76 6.22 -2.13
N LYS A 71 -8.64 7.20 -3.03
CA LYS A 71 -8.04 8.51 -2.71
C LYS A 71 -8.82 9.25 -1.62
N THR A 72 -10.14 9.14 -1.61
CA THR A 72 -11.00 9.74 -0.58
C THR A 72 -10.83 9.03 0.78
N LEU A 73 -10.45 7.76 0.76
CA LEU A 73 -10.22 6.96 1.96
C LEU A 73 -8.78 7.04 2.51
N LEU A 74 -7.89 7.79 1.85
CA LEU A 74 -6.50 7.98 2.30
C LEU A 74 -6.37 8.34 3.78
N PRO A 75 -7.21 9.22 4.37
CA PRO A 75 -7.12 9.55 5.79
C PRO A 75 -7.36 8.36 6.73
N LEU A 76 -8.08 7.35 6.27
CA LEU A 76 -8.39 6.13 7.04
C LEU A 76 -7.30 5.06 6.90
N MET A 77 -6.54 5.09 5.83
CA MET A 77 -5.58 4.04 5.47
C MET A 77 -4.46 3.82 6.51
N PRO A 78 -3.93 4.86 7.22
CA PRO A 78 -2.99 4.64 8.33
C PRO A 78 -3.53 3.71 9.42
N PHE A 79 -4.83 3.81 9.70
CA PHE A 79 -5.50 2.90 10.63
C PHE A 79 -5.61 1.49 10.04
N VAL A 80 -6.00 1.39 8.78
CA VAL A 80 -6.19 0.08 8.10
C VAL A 80 -4.89 -0.71 8.05
N VAL A 81 -3.78 -0.08 7.66
CA VAL A 81 -2.48 -0.76 7.54
C VAL A 81 -1.96 -1.25 8.89
N LYS A 82 -2.18 -0.50 9.96
CA LYS A 82 -1.82 -0.91 11.33
C LYS A 82 -2.57 -2.17 11.80
N HIS A 83 -3.79 -2.37 11.31
CA HIS A 83 -4.64 -3.51 11.65
C HIS A 83 -4.62 -4.63 10.61
N LEU A 84 -3.73 -4.54 9.63
CA LEU A 84 -3.52 -5.61 8.67
C LEU A 84 -2.96 -6.85 9.40
N ARG A 85 -3.64 -7.97 9.26
CA ARG A 85 -3.26 -9.23 9.92
C ARG A 85 -2.11 -9.88 9.18
N ILE A 86 -0.89 -9.54 9.56
CA ILE A 86 0.33 -10.06 8.97
C ILE A 86 0.83 -11.24 9.83
N GLN A 87 1.11 -12.37 9.18
CA GLN A 87 1.67 -13.55 9.85
C GLN A 87 3.09 -13.25 10.36
N LYS A 88 3.48 -13.93 11.45
CA LYS A 88 4.85 -13.86 11.95
C LYS A 88 5.82 -14.34 10.89
N SER A 89 6.81 -13.52 10.57
CA SER A 89 7.79 -13.74 9.53
C SER A 89 9.20 -13.48 10.06
N ASP A 90 10.21 -13.96 9.34
CA ASP A 90 11.61 -13.74 9.71
C ASP A 90 12.05 -12.34 9.30
N ILE A 91 11.60 -11.90 8.12
CA ILE A 91 11.88 -10.58 7.55
C ILE A 91 10.57 -9.97 7.07
N TYR A 92 10.47 -8.65 7.22
CA TYR A 92 9.37 -7.83 6.71
C TYR A 92 9.91 -6.87 5.66
N ILE A 93 9.29 -6.85 4.48
CA ILE A 93 9.65 -5.95 3.39
C ILE A 93 8.41 -5.12 3.05
N SER A 94 8.55 -3.81 3.01
CA SER A 94 7.47 -2.95 2.49
C SER A 94 7.91 -2.25 1.21
N SER A 95 7.07 -2.34 0.17
CA SER A 95 7.17 -1.56 -1.07
C SER A 95 6.12 -0.47 -1.00
N SER A 96 6.53 0.76 -0.69
CA SER A 96 5.59 1.82 -0.30
C SER A 96 5.85 3.13 -1.03
N HIS A 97 4.80 3.69 -1.63
CA HIS A 97 4.71 5.06 -2.09
C HIS A 97 3.72 5.89 -1.27
N ALA A 98 3.02 5.24 -0.32
CA ALA A 98 2.02 5.88 0.51
C ALA A 98 1.98 5.30 1.93
N ILE A 99 1.36 4.16 2.14
CA ILE A 99 0.84 3.70 3.43
C ILE A 99 1.54 2.43 3.95
N ALA A 100 2.00 1.54 3.07
CA ALA A 100 2.50 0.21 3.44
C ALA A 100 3.62 0.26 4.48
N LYS A 101 4.49 1.26 4.44
CA LYS A 101 5.60 1.44 5.41
C LYS A 101 5.14 1.59 6.88
N GLY A 102 3.87 1.97 7.10
CA GLY A 102 3.30 2.17 8.44
C GLY A 102 2.62 0.95 9.06
N PHE A 103 2.81 -0.24 8.51
CA PHE A 103 2.27 -1.47 9.08
C PHE A 103 2.93 -1.80 10.44
N THR A 104 2.27 -2.65 11.21
CA THR A 104 2.80 -3.08 12.51
C THR A 104 3.59 -4.37 12.39
N HIS A 105 4.82 -4.39 12.88
CA HIS A 105 5.70 -5.57 12.94
C HIS A 105 6.38 -5.68 14.30
N PRO A 106 6.90 -6.88 14.70
CA PRO A 106 7.68 -7.04 15.92
C PRO A 106 8.97 -6.22 15.88
N LYS A 107 9.27 -5.47 16.97
CA LYS A 107 10.45 -4.59 17.05
C LYS A 107 11.80 -5.31 16.94
N ASN A 108 11.84 -6.61 17.25
CA ASN A 108 13.03 -7.45 17.19
C ASN A 108 13.22 -8.15 15.82
N LYS A 109 12.45 -7.78 14.83
CA LYS A 109 12.55 -8.31 13.47
C LYS A 109 12.98 -7.23 12.48
N LEU A 110 13.74 -7.64 11.46
CA LEU A 110 14.20 -6.74 10.41
C LEU A 110 13.02 -6.29 9.55
N HIS A 111 12.89 -4.98 9.37
CA HIS A 111 12.01 -4.38 8.39
C HIS A 111 12.83 -3.59 7.37
N ILE A 112 12.67 -3.91 6.11
CA ILE A 112 13.29 -3.22 4.96
C ILE A 112 12.17 -2.48 4.22
N CYS A 113 12.31 -1.17 4.06
CA CYS A 113 11.35 -0.37 3.31
C CYS A 113 11.95 0.06 1.96
N TYR A 114 11.37 -0.44 0.87
CA TYR A 114 11.57 0.13 -0.45
C TYR A 114 10.62 1.32 -0.62
N CYS A 115 11.11 2.51 -0.34
CA CYS A 115 10.34 3.73 -0.46
C CYS A 115 10.47 4.30 -1.88
N HIS A 116 9.40 4.23 -2.69
CA HIS A 116 9.41 4.76 -4.05
C HIS A 116 9.54 6.28 -4.09
N THR A 117 8.68 6.96 -3.32
CA THR A 117 8.66 8.41 -3.12
C THR A 117 7.92 8.73 -1.83
N PRO A 118 8.16 9.87 -1.20
CA PRO A 118 7.22 10.39 -0.20
C PRO A 118 5.81 10.52 -0.80
N MET A 119 4.79 10.52 0.04
CA MET A 119 3.39 10.60 -0.39
C MET A 119 3.14 11.89 -1.20
N ARG A 120 3.20 11.80 -2.54
CA ARG A 120 3.17 12.97 -3.44
C ARG A 120 1.98 13.88 -3.22
N TYR A 121 0.79 13.33 -3.00
CA TYR A 121 -0.41 14.12 -2.75
C TYR A 121 -0.43 14.84 -1.40
N ALA A 122 0.42 14.46 -0.47
CA ALA A 122 0.58 15.17 0.79
C ALA A 122 1.67 16.26 0.72
N TRP A 123 2.73 16.05 -0.07
CA TRP A 123 3.93 16.88 -0.07
C TRP A 123 4.09 17.76 -1.30
N TYR A 124 4.04 17.20 -2.51
CA TYR A 124 4.48 17.88 -3.73
C TYR A 124 3.33 18.28 -4.66
N LEU A 125 2.29 17.47 -4.76
CA LEU A 125 1.20 17.65 -5.72
C LEU A 125 -0.12 17.98 -5.02
N ASN A 126 -0.08 18.53 -3.80
CA ASN A 126 -1.29 18.81 -3.07
C ASN A 126 -2.19 19.84 -3.78
N GLU A 127 -1.62 20.88 -4.38
CA GLU A 127 -2.38 21.90 -5.13
C GLU A 127 -3.11 21.28 -6.31
N ASP A 128 -2.41 20.47 -7.13
CA ASP A 128 -3.01 19.80 -8.29
C ASP A 128 -4.12 18.83 -7.88
N TYR A 129 -3.90 18.08 -6.78
CA TYR A 129 -4.92 17.16 -6.28
C TYR A 129 -6.10 17.88 -5.60
N LEU A 130 -5.88 19.06 -5.04
CA LEU A 130 -6.92 19.84 -4.38
C LEU A 130 -7.85 20.53 -5.38
N GLN A 131 -7.42 20.76 -6.63
CA GLN A 131 -8.26 21.33 -7.70
C GLN A 131 -9.48 20.45 -8.01
N ASP A 132 -9.37 19.12 -7.83
CA ASP A 132 -10.47 18.18 -8.04
C ASP A 132 -11.56 18.25 -6.94
N PHE A 133 -11.33 19.02 -5.88
CA PHE A 133 -12.22 19.10 -4.73
C PHE A 133 -12.69 20.53 -4.47
N SER A 134 -13.93 20.69 -4.04
CA SER A 134 -14.52 21.99 -3.71
C SER A 134 -15.35 21.93 -2.41
N GLY A 135 -15.64 23.09 -1.86
CA GLY A 135 -16.53 23.24 -0.69
C GLY A 135 -16.07 22.47 0.53
N PHE A 136 -17.00 21.77 1.20
CA PHE A 136 -16.76 21.04 2.43
C PHE A 136 -15.68 19.96 2.30
N LYS A 137 -15.61 19.27 1.16
CA LYS A 137 -14.59 18.23 0.91
C LYS A 137 -13.18 18.82 0.93
N LEU A 138 -12.97 19.94 0.27
CA LEU A 138 -11.68 20.64 0.25
C LEU A 138 -11.27 21.08 1.67
N TRP A 139 -12.20 21.65 2.41
CA TRP A 139 -11.95 22.05 3.80
C TRP A 139 -11.52 20.85 4.67
N LEU A 140 -12.21 19.71 4.56
CA LEU A 140 -11.91 18.50 5.31
C LEU A 140 -10.51 17.97 4.96
N ILE A 141 -10.17 17.90 3.67
CA ILE A 141 -8.85 17.45 3.20
C ILE A 141 -7.75 18.34 3.78
N ARG A 142 -7.90 19.68 3.72
CA ARG A 142 -6.92 20.62 4.28
C ARG A 142 -6.72 20.43 5.79
N LYS A 143 -7.75 20.05 6.53
CA LYS A 143 -7.65 19.76 7.98
C LYS A 143 -6.92 18.42 8.25
N ILE A 144 -7.07 17.45 7.39
CA ILE A 144 -6.48 16.12 7.55
C ILE A 144 -5.02 16.06 7.04
N LEU A 145 -4.68 16.89 6.06
CA LEU A 145 -3.36 16.89 5.42
C LEU A 145 -2.18 17.00 6.40
N PRO A 146 -2.21 17.91 7.41
CA PRO A 146 -1.15 18.01 8.42
C PRO A 146 -0.98 16.71 9.23
N PHE A 147 -2.08 16.01 9.53
CA PHE A 147 -2.05 14.73 10.22
C PHE A 147 -1.38 13.65 9.35
N ILE A 148 -1.73 13.59 8.07
CA ILE A 148 -1.12 12.64 7.12
C ILE A 148 0.38 12.92 6.98
N ARG A 149 0.79 14.18 6.82
CA ARG A 149 2.21 14.58 6.75
C ARG A 149 3.00 14.17 7.99
N ARG A 150 2.40 14.31 9.17
CA ARG A 150 3.05 13.91 10.42
C ARG A 150 3.16 12.39 10.57
N TRP A 151 2.24 11.66 9.96
CA TRP A 151 2.22 10.22 9.98
C TRP A 151 3.20 9.62 8.96
N ASP A 152 3.30 10.21 7.74
CA ASP A 152 4.16 9.81 6.63
C ASP A 152 5.65 9.96 6.98
#